data_6d04346fc1941a3c0355058af642d18a
#
_entry.id   6d04346fc1941a3c0355058af642d18a
#
_cell.length_a   1.000
_cell.length_b   1.000
_cell.length_c   1.000
_cell.angle_alpha   90.00
_cell.angle_beta   90.00
_cell.angle_gamma   90.00
#
_symmetry.space_group_name_H-M   'P 1'
#
loop_
_entity.id
_entity.type
_entity.pdbx_description
1 polymer ?
#
loop_
_entity_poly.entity_id
_entity_poly.type
_entity_poly.pdbx_seq_one_letter_code
_entity_poly.pdbx_strand_id
1 'polypeptide(L)'
;MTKEELLAIIEKHKKWLNGEPDGVRADLSGAYLSEANLSEADLSKANLSEADLSKANLSEANLSEADLSGAYLSDVNLSWADLRGANLSEAYLSGANLSGANLSEADLSDISYNENTAFYAMVCPEKGSFIGYKKASGKIIELMITENAKRSSSTTRKCRCSEAVVLSITNIDGTNFDGEKVVSDYDEMFVYEVGKTISVDNFNDNRWKECSAGIHFFLTRDEAVRY
;
A
#
# COMPACT_ATOMS: atom_id res chain seq x y z
N MET A 1 -21.18 21.43 8.18
CA MET A 1 -21.09 21.02 9.60
C MET A 1 -20.28 22.06 10.37
N THR A 2 -20.72 22.46 11.58
CA THR A 2 -19.94 23.38 12.41
C THR A 2 -18.79 22.64 13.11
N LYS A 3 -17.81 23.41 13.62
CA LYS A 3 -16.70 22.83 14.38
C LYS A 3 -17.19 22.16 15.67
N GLU A 4 -18.19 22.73 16.30
CA GLU A 4 -18.80 22.20 17.54
C GLU A 4 -19.52 20.88 17.29
N GLU A 5 -20.27 20.77 16.19
CA GLU A 5 -20.91 19.52 15.77
C GLU A 5 -19.90 18.41 15.50
N LEU A 6 -18.79 18.74 14.79
CA LEU A 6 -17.72 17.79 14.51
C LEU A 6 -17.06 17.29 15.79
N LEU A 7 -16.71 18.20 16.70
CA LEU A 7 -16.11 17.83 17.97
C LEU A 7 -17.03 16.93 18.81
N ALA A 8 -18.35 17.19 18.80
CA ALA A 8 -19.33 16.38 19.52
C ALA A 8 -19.43 14.95 18.91
N ILE A 9 -19.32 14.81 17.59
CA ILE A 9 -19.29 13.51 16.91
C ILE A 9 -18.02 12.74 17.30
N ILE A 10 -16.85 13.40 17.25
CA ILE A 10 -15.56 12.79 17.61
C ILE A 10 -15.55 12.33 19.07
N GLU A 11 -16.09 13.12 19.98
CA GLU A 11 -16.18 12.75 21.40
C GLU A 11 -17.08 11.53 21.63
N LYS A 12 -18.23 11.45 20.96
CA LYS A 12 -19.10 10.27 21.00
C LYS A 12 -18.44 9.05 20.38
N HIS A 13 -17.67 9.24 19.31
CA HIS A 13 -16.92 8.18 18.67
C HIS A 13 -15.84 7.61 19.60
N LYS A 14 -15.11 8.48 20.27
CA LYS A 14 -14.12 8.07 21.28
C LYS A 14 -14.76 7.21 22.40
N LYS A 15 -15.94 7.61 22.89
CA LYS A 15 -16.70 6.79 23.83
C LYS A 15 -17.09 5.44 23.25
N TRP A 16 -17.49 5.41 21.98
CA TRP A 16 -17.83 4.18 21.29
C TRP A 16 -16.64 3.23 21.17
N LEU A 17 -15.47 3.76 20.82
CA LEU A 17 -14.21 2.99 20.76
C LEU A 17 -13.83 2.37 22.10
N ASN A 18 -14.10 3.09 23.20
CA ASN A 18 -13.84 2.63 24.55
C ASN A 18 -14.94 1.70 25.12
N GLY A 19 -16.04 1.45 24.39
CA GLY A 19 -17.18 0.69 24.87
C GLY A 19 -17.96 1.39 25.98
N GLU A 20 -17.88 2.72 26.06
CA GLU A 20 -18.55 3.51 27.07
C GLU A 20 -20.06 3.69 26.76
N PRO A 21 -20.91 3.88 27.79
CA PRO A 21 -22.31 4.26 27.59
C PRO A 21 -22.43 5.54 26.75
N ASP A 22 -23.46 5.61 25.91
CA ASP A 22 -23.74 6.74 25.01
C ASP A 22 -22.66 6.99 23.92
N GLY A 23 -21.71 6.07 23.76
CA GLY A 23 -20.77 6.06 22.63
C GLY A 23 -21.50 5.77 21.31
N VAL A 24 -21.19 6.53 20.27
CA VAL A 24 -21.79 6.35 18.93
C VAL A 24 -20.66 6.38 17.90
N ARG A 25 -20.60 5.34 17.05
CA ARG A 25 -19.65 5.32 15.93
C ARG A 25 -19.84 6.57 15.07
N ALA A 26 -18.75 7.26 14.73
CA ALA A 26 -18.84 8.43 13.85
C ALA A 26 -19.36 8.04 12.48
N ASP A 27 -20.43 8.69 12.07
CA ASP A 27 -20.93 8.71 10.71
C ASP A 27 -20.76 10.14 10.17
N LEU A 28 -19.77 10.29 9.30
CA LEU A 28 -19.38 11.53 8.62
C LEU A 28 -19.53 11.37 7.11
N SER A 29 -20.34 10.40 6.67
CA SER A 29 -20.57 10.15 5.25
C SER A 29 -21.13 11.38 4.54
N GLY A 30 -20.56 11.75 3.39
CA GLY A 30 -20.92 12.94 2.64
C GLY A 30 -20.74 14.27 3.36
N ALA A 31 -20.06 14.29 4.52
CA ALA A 31 -19.88 15.51 5.30
C ALA A 31 -18.94 16.50 4.60
N TYR A 32 -19.23 17.79 4.69
CA TYR A 32 -18.35 18.84 4.22
C TYR A 32 -17.33 19.19 5.30
N LEU A 33 -16.09 18.69 5.14
CA LEU A 33 -14.98 18.80 6.06
C LEU A 33 -13.73 19.43 5.40
N SER A 34 -13.92 20.12 4.27
CA SER A 34 -12.80 20.78 3.59
C SER A 34 -12.09 21.74 4.52
N GLU A 35 -10.73 21.71 4.47
CA GLU A 35 -9.84 22.50 5.32
C GLU A 35 -9.97 22.23 6.84
N ALA A 36 -10.73 21.21 7.26
CA ALA A 36 -10.88 20.87 8.67
C ALA A 36 -9.54 20.42 9.28
N ASN A 37 -9.31 20.77 10.56
CA ASN A 37 -8.21 20.22 11.32
C ASN A 37 -8.68 19.01 12.14
N LEU A 38 -8.26 17.83 11.69
CA LEU A 38 -8.51 16.52 12.28
C LEU A 38 -7.18 15.81 12.63
N SER A 39 -6.08 16.61 12.78
CA SER A 39 -4.79 16.03 13.15
C SER A 39 -4.89 15.27 14.48
N GLU A 40 -4.20 14.12 14.55
CA GLU A 40 -4.16 13.23 15.72
C GLU A 40 -5.54 12.67 16.15
N ALA A 41 -6.62 12.91 15.38
CA ALA A 41 -7.94 12.40 15.71
C ALA A 41 -7.99 10.86 15.61
N ASP A 42 -8.66 10.21 16.56
CA ASP A 42 -9.01 8.80 16.42
C ASP A 42 -10.37 8.67 15.72
N LEU A 43 -10.30 8.33 14.44
CA LEU A 43 -11.42 8.06 13.55
C LEU A 43 -11.39 6.60 13.04
N SER A 44 -10.75 5.72 13.82
CA SER A 44 -10.70 4.30 13.47
C SER A 44 -12.10 3.72 13.35
N LYS A 45 -12.34 2.97 12.27
CA LYS A 45 -13.66 2.39 11.95
C LYS A 45 -14.76 3.42 11.68
N ALA A 46 -14.48 4.72 11.62
CA ALA A 46 -15.49 5.72 11.28
C ALA A 46 -15.99 5.54 9.82
N ASN A 47 -17.18 6.05 9.55
CA ASN A 47 -17.70 6.18 8.19
C ASN A 47 -17.43 7.60 7.68
N LEU A 48 -16.57 7.73 6.68
CA LEU A 48 -16.19 8.96 5.99
C LEU A 48 -16.43 8.84 4.47
N SER A 49 -17.27 7.86 4.06
CA SER A 49 -17.54 7.63 2.64
C SER A 49 -18.13 8.89 1.97
N GLU A 50 -17.64 9.20 0.77
CA GLU A 50 -18.04 10.38 -0.01
C GLU A 50 -17.84 11.74 0.71
N ALA A 51 -17.17 11.79 1.87
CA ALA A 51 -16.92 13.05 2.58
C ALA A 51 -15.99 13.96 1.78
N ASP A 52 -16.22 15.27 1.82
CA ASP A 52 -15.30 16.26 1.30
C ASP A 52 -14.27 16.64 2.40
N LEU A 53 -13.09 16.06 2.30
CA LEU A 53 -11.92 16.28 3.14
C LEU A 53 -10.82 17.04 2.39
N SER A 54 -11.14 17.69 1.28
CA SER A 54 -10.17 18.43 0.47
C SER A 54 -9.41 19.44 1.33
N LYS A 55 -8.07 19.42 1.25
CA LYS A 55 -7.16 20.27 2.03
C LYS A 55 -7.27 20.14 3.55
N ALA A 56 -8.00 19.15 4.06
CA ALA A 56 -8.06 18.90 5.49
C ALA A 56 -6.69 18.45 6.03
N ASN A 57 -6.45 18.69 7.31
CA ASN A 57 -5.29 18.17 8.02
C ASN A 57 -5.69 16.93 8.83
N LEU A 58 -5.25 15.76 8.38
CA LEU A 58 -5.40 14.44 9.00
C LEU A 58 -4.03 13.85 9.38
N SER A 59 -3.00 14.71 9.56
CA SER A 59 -1.68 14.22 9.98
C SER A 59 -1.75 13.49 11.31
N GLU A 60 -1.07 12.33 11.39
CA GLU A 60 -1.03 11.48 12.58
C GLU A 60 -2.40 10.96 13.05
N ALA A 61 -3.46 11.13 12.26
CA ALA A 61 -4.78 10.59 12.59
C ALA A 61 -4.79 9.06 12.53
N ASN A 62 -5.56 8.43 13.41
CA ASN A 62 -5.89 7.01 13.32
C ASN A 62 -7.16 6.84 12.47
N LEU A 63 -7.00 6.31 11.27
CA LEU A 63 -8.07 6.00 10.30
C LEU A 63 -8.11 4.48 10.02
N SER A 64 -7.56 3.67 10.92
CA SER A 64 -7.54 2.21 10.71
C SER A 64 -8.95 1.64 10.58
N GLU A 65 -9.16 0.79 9.58
CA GLU A 65 -10.45 0.20 9.23
C GLU A 65 -11.58 1.23 8.94
N ALA A 66 -11.27 2.53 8.75
CA ALA A 66 -12.26 3.54 8.38
C ALA A 66 -12.73 3.34 6.94
N ASP A 67 -13.97 3.75 6.67
CA ASP A 67 -14.52 3.80 5.31
C ASP A 67 -14.34 5.21 4.74
N LEU A 68 -13.47 5.34 3.74
CA LEU A 68 -13.16 6.55 2.98
C LEU A 68 -13.53 6.36 1.50
N SER A 69 -14.39 5.38 1.18
CA SER A 69 -14.75 5.10 -0.21
C SER A 69 -15.38 6.31 -0.88
N GLY A 70 -14.92 6.63 -2.09
CA GLY A 70 -15.38 7.79 -2.85
C GLY A 70 -15.09 9.16 -2.21
N ALA A 71 -14.33 9.23 -1.10
CA ALA A 71 -14.04 10.49 -0.41
C ALA A 71 -13.19 11.45 -1.27
N TYR A 72 -13.47 12.74 -1.15
CA TYR A 72 -12.68 13.80 -1.79
C TYR A 72 -11.50 14.18 -0.89
N LEU A 73 -10.31 13.69 -1.23
CA LEU A 73 -9.06 13.82 -0.46
C LEU A 73 -8.02 14.65 -1.22
N SER A 74 -8.43 15.51 -2.13
CA SER A 74 -7.49 16.34 -2.89
C SER A 74 -6.74 17.29 -1.98
N ASP A 75 -5.40 17.34 -2.14
CA ASP A 75 -4.49 18.17 -1.32
C ASP A 75 -4.57 17.91 0.20
N VAL A 76 -5.15 16.80 0.64
CA VAL A 76 -5.24 16.42 2.06
C VAL A 76 -3.85 16.14 2.65
N ASN A 77 -3.65 16.52 3.89
CA ASN A 77 -2.46 16.10 4.64
C ASN A 77 -2.77 14.84 5.47
N LEU A 78 -2.33 13.69 5.00
CA LEU A 78 -2.39 12.38 5.67
C LEU A 78 -1.01 11.91 6.16
N SER A 79 -0.05 12.83 6.31
CA SER A 79 1.30 12.44 6.74
C SER A 79 1.26 11.73 8.10
N TRP A 80 1.94 10.58 8.18
CA TRP A 80 2.00 9.72 9.37
C TRP A 80 0.67 9.16 9.86
N ALA A 81 -0.41 9.27 9.09
CA ALA A 81 -1.70 8.69 9.44
C ALA A 81 -1.66 7.15 9.43
N ASP A 82 -2.44 6.53 10.31
CA ASP A 82 -2.67 5.09 10.30
C ASP A 82 -3.92 4.79 9.47
N LEU A 83 -3.72 4.25 8.26
CA LEU A 83 -4.76 3.86 7.30
C LEU A 83 -4.85 2.33 7.14
N ARG A 84 -4.37 1.56 8.11
CA ARG A 84 -4.39 0.08 8.02
C ARG A 84 -5.81 -0.44 7.84
N GLY A 85 -6.01 -1.24 6.79
CA GLY A 85 -7.31 -1.83 6.48
C GLY A 85 -8.40 -0.82 6.12
N ALA A 86 -8.07 0.46 5.94
CA ALA A 86 -9.05 1.46 5.50
C ALA A 86 -9.52 1.19 4.08
N ASN A 87 -10.79 1.49 3.81
CA ASN A 87 -11.36 1.44 2.48
C ASN A 87 -11.23 2.84 1.82
N LEU A 88 -10.33 2.97 0.85
CA LEU A 88 -10.14 4.18 0.04
C LEU A 88 -10.60 3.96 -1.41
N SER A 89 -11.35 2.89 -1.70
CA SER A 89 -11.81 2.62 -3.06
C SER A 89 -12.53 3.83 -3.66
N GLU A 90 -12.25 4.12 -4.94
CA GLU A 90 -12.83 5.25 -5.67
C GLU A 90 -12.50 6.65 -5.10
N ALA A 91 -11.65 6.77 -4.07
CA ALA A 91 -11.31 8.06 -3.48
C ALA A 91 -10.47 8.96 -4.42
N TYR A 92 -10.60 10.27 -4.25
CA TYR A 92 -9.90 11.30 -5.04
C TYR A 92 -8.70 11.83 -4.27
N LEU A 93 -7.49 11.33 -4.56
CA LEU A 93 -6.23 11.60 -3.84
C LEU A 93 -5.28 12.56 -4.55
N SER A 94 -5.74 13.32 -5.55
CA SER A 94 -4.88 14.24 -6.29
C SER A 94 -4.19 15.25 -5.37
N GLY A 95 -2.85 15.29 -5.36
CA GLY A 95 -2.08 16.17 -4.49
C GLY A 95 -2.01 15.77 -3.02
N ALA A 96 -2.62 14.65 -2.62
CA ALA A 96 -2.61 14.19 -1.22
C ALA A 96 -1.19 13.89 -0.72
N ASN A 97 -0.88 14.32 0.52
CA ASN A 97 0.37 14.00 1.20
C ASN A 97 0.19 12.76 2.09
N LEU A 98 0.65 11.61 1.62
CA LEU A 98 0.65 10.34 2.34
C LEU A 98 2.03 9.97 2.93
N SER A 99 2.94 10.94 3.08
CA SER A 99 4.30 10.69 3.56
C SER A 99 4.29 10.06 4.95
N GLY A 100 4.88 8.87 5.09
CA GLY A 100 4.92 8.13 6.35
C GLY A 100 3.60 7.49 6.78
N ALA A 101 2.53 7.60 6.00
CA ALA A 101 1.26 6.94 6.29
C ALA A 101 1.40 5.41 6.21
N ASN A 102 0.68 4.69 7.08
CA ASN A 102 0.61 3.25 7.05
C ASN A 102 -0.64 2.78 6.28
N LEU A 103 -0.45 2.31 5.06
CA LEU A 103 -1.50 1.85 4.15
C LEU A 103 -1.59 0.30 4.07
N SER A 104 -1.04 -0.42 5.05
CA SER A 104 -1.08 -1.88 5.05
C SER A 104 -2.53 -2.36 5.02
N GLU A 105 -2.84 -3.29 4.11
CA GLU A 105 -4.19 -3.86 3.94
C GLU A 105 -5.28 -2.86 3.52
N ALA A 106 -4.96 -1.60 3.24
CA ALA A 106 -5.93 -0.64 2.74
C ALA A 106 -6.39 -0.99 1.32
N ASP A 107 -7.67 -0.77 1.03
CA ASP A 107 -8.20 -0.88 -0.33
C ASP A 107 -8.03 0.46 -1.06
N LEU A 108 -7.17 0.47 -2.07
CA LEU A 108 -6.87 1.60 -2.94
C LEU A 108 -7.37 1.35 -4.39
N SER A 109 -8.39 0.50 -4.55
CA SER A 109 -8.94 0.22 -5.88
C SER A 109 -9.62 1.47 -6.46
N ASP A 110 -9.38 1.67 -7.76
CA ASP A 110 -10.02 2.71 -8.56
C ASP A 110 -9.86 4.16 -8.05
N ILE A 111 -8.83 4.43 -7.22
CA ILE A 111 -8.53 5.80 -6.76
C ILE A 111 -8.11 6.70 -7.91
N SER A 112 -8.44 8.00 -7.79
CA SER A 112 -7.90 9.06 -8.65
C SER A 112 -6.69 9.74 -8.01
N TYR A 113 -5.58 9.88 -8.74
CA TYR A 113 -4.34 10.47 -8.26
C TYR A 113 -3.60 11.19 -9.39
N ASN A 114 -2.57 11.98 -9.08
CA ASN A 114 -1.73 12.66 -10.05
C ASN A 114 -0.25 12.69 -9.60
N GLU A 115 0.62 13.33 -10.37
CA GLU A 115 2.06 13.41 -10.10
C GLU A 115 2.42 14.11 -8.78
N ASN A 116 1.50 14.86 -8.18
CA ASN A 116 1.69 15.53 -6.90
C ASN A 116 1.23 14.67 -5.71
N THR A 117 0.55 13.54 -5.98
CA THR A 117 0.16 12.59 -4.93
C THR A 117 1.40 11.87 -4.41
N ALA A 118 1.56 11.79 -3.09
CA ALA A 118 2.64 11.00 -2.50
C ALA A 118 2.58 9.54 -3.01
N PHE A 119 3.75 8.93 -3.22
CA PHE A 119 3.89 7.60 -3.82
C PHE A 119 3.41 7.48 -5.28
N TYR A 120 3.22 8.59 -5.99
CA TYR A 120 2.93 8.54 -7.42
C TYR A 120 4.06 7.85 -8.20
N ALA A 121 5.32 8.24 -7.96
CA ALA A 121 6.46 7.57 -8.56
C ALA A 121 6.61 6.14 -8.06
N MET A 122 6.88 5.21 -8.97
CA MET A 122 7.19 3.83 -8.58
C MET A 122 8.53 3.76 -7.83
N VAL A 123 8.61 2.87 -6.84
CA VAL A 123 9.85 2.58 -6.13
C VAL A 123 10.86 1.87 -7.04
N CYS A 124 10.39 0.94 -7.88
CA CYS A 124 11.23 0.27 -8.86
C CYS A 124 11.43 1.14 -10.12
N PRO A 125 12.56 1.01 -10.84
CA PRO A 125 12.79 1.71 -12.10
C PRO A 125 11.68 1.47 -13.12
N GLU A 126 11.16 2.53 -13.71
CA GLU A 126 10.08 2.44 -14.71
C GLU A 126 10.56 1.94 -16.07
N LYS A 127 11.84 2.13 -16.39
CA LYS A 127 12.45 1.79 -17.69
C LYS A 127 13.78 1.06 -17.51
N GLY A 128 14.20 0.35 -18.53
CA GLY A 128 15.45 -0.40 -18.55
C GLY A 128 15.39 -1.68 -17.74
N SER A 129 16.43 -2.49 -17.85
CA SER A 129 16.59 -3.70 -17.02
C SER A 129 17.30 -3.35 -15.73
N PHE A 130 16.95 -4.03 -14.63
CA PHE A 130 17.58 -3.84 -13.34
C PHE A 130 17.52 -5.12 -12.49
N ILE A 131 18.27 -5.13 -11.39
CA ILE A 131 18.34 -6.27 -10.47
C ILE A 131 17.30 -6.12 -9.35
N GLY A 132 16.63 -7.21 -9.05
CA GLY A 132 15.76 -7.37 -7.88
C GLY A 132 16.06 -8.65 -7.13
N TYR A 133 15.57 -8.75 -5.91
CA TYR A 133 15.83 -9.87 -5.01
C TYR A 133 14.52 -10.42 -4.44
N LYS A 134 14.42 -11.74 -4.39
CA LYS A 134 13.25 -12.43 -3.85
C LYS A 134 13.70 -13.52 -2.88
N LYS A 135 12.96 -13.67 -1.78
CA LYS A 135 13.08 -14.82 -0.90
C LYS A 135 12.06 -15.90 -1.27
N ALA A 136 12.50 -17.13 -1.43
CA ALA A 136 11.65 -18.29 -1.60
C ALA A 136 12.37 -19.55 -1.11
N SER A 137 11.65 -20.48 -0.48
CA SER A 137 12.18 -21.74 0.09
C SER A 137 13.42 -21.54 0.95
N GLY A 138 13.48 -20.45 1.73
CA GLY A 138 14.62 -20.13 2.58
C GLY A 138 15.89 -19.77 1.82
N LYS A 139 15.78 -19.35 0.55
CA LYS A 139 16.89 -18.90 -0.30
C LYS A 139 16.63 -17.48 -0.78
N ILE A 140 17.69 -16.82 -1.24
CA ILE A 140 17.62 -15.53 -1.93
C ILE A 140 17.89 -15.75 -3.41
N ILE A 141 16.97 -15.29 -4.22
CA ILE A 141 17.00 -15.38 -5.67
C ILE A 141 17.30 -13.99 -6.20
N GLU A 142 18.35 -13.87 -6.98
CA GLU A 142 18.69 -12.65 -7.73
C GLU A 142 18.01 -12.72 -9.08
N LEU A 143 17.26 -11.67 -9.41
CA LEU A 143 16.43 -11.57 -10.59
C LEU A 143 16.89 -10.39 -11.44
N MET A 144 17.04 -10.58 -12.74
CA MET A 144 17.08 -9.47 -13.70
C MET A 144 15.66 -9.20 -14.19
N ILE A 145 15.10 -8.08 -13.78
CA ILE A 145 13.82 -7.61 -14.31
C ILE A 145 14.09 -7.08 -15.72
N THR A 146 13.46 -7.68 -16.72
CA THR A 146 13.73 -7.35 -18.13
C THR A 146 13.14 -5.99 -18.51
N GLU A 147 13.67 -5.38 -19.57
CA GLU A 147 13.19 -4.08 -20.05
C GLU A 147 11.70 -4.09 -20.41
N ASN A 148 11.22 -5.20 -20.95
CA ASN A 148 9.84 -5.37 -21.42
C ASN A 148 8.87 -5.84 -20.31
N ALA A 149 9.39 -6.19 -19.13
CA ALA A 149 8.54 -6.62 -18.03
C ALA A 149 7.59 -5.48 -17.62
N LYS A 150 6.29 -5.78 -17.54
CA LYS A 150 5.38 -4.94 -16.78
C LYS A 150 5.83 -4.92 -15.33
N ARG A 151 5.75 -3.81 -14.68
CA ARG A 151 6.24 -3.64 -13.31
C ARG A 151 5.32 -2.74 -12.50
N SER A 152 5.27 -2.97 -11.22
CA SER A 152 4.44 -2.22 -10.29
C SER A 152 5.09 -2.15 -8.92
N SER A 153 4.94 -1.03 -8.27
CA SER A 153 5.13 -0.85 -6.84
C SER A 153 4.13 0.19 -6.35
N SER A 154 3.72 0.10 -5.10
CA SER A 154 2.77 1.04 -4.52
C SER A 154 3.42 1.78 -3.35
N THR A 155 2.91 1.59 -2.17
CA THR A 155 3.27 2.36 -0.98
C THR A 155 4.40 1.74 -0.17
N THR A 156 4.71 0.45 -0.41
CA THR A 156 5.79 -0.26 0.26
C THR A 156 7.02 -0.40 -0.63
N ARG A 157 8.10 -0.94 -0.06
CA ARG A 157 9.33 -1.28 -0.80
C ARG A 157 9.20 -2.56 -1.63
N LYS A 158 8.08 -3.26 -1.54
CA LYS A 158 7.77 -4.47 -2.29
C LYS A 158 7.33 -4.13 -3.70
N CYS A 159 8.05 -4.64 -4.66
CA CYS A 159 7.77 -4.48 -6.08
C CYS A 159 7.24 -5.79 -6.67
N ARG A 160 6.64 -5.73 -7.85
CA ARG A 160 6.28 -6.91 -8.66
C ARG A 160 6.49 -6.65 -10.14
N CYS A 161 6.74 -7.76 -10.86
CA CYS A 161 6.89 -7.72 -12.31
C CYS A 161 6.16 -8.89 -12.97
N SER A 162 5.93 -8.76 -14.29
CA SER A 162 5.33 -9.84 -15.09
C SER A 162 6.34 -10.90 -15.49
N GLU A 163 7.63 -10.52 -15.57
CA GLU A 163 8.68 -11.42 -16.05
C GLU A 163 10.05 -11.03 -15.48
N ALA A 164 10.91 -12.03 -15.28
CA ALA A 164 12.29 -11.84 -14.86
C ALA A 164 13.17 -13.01 -15.31
N VAL A 165 14.48 -12.79 -15.39
CA VAL A 165 15.48 -13.86 -15.56
C VAL A 165 16.11 -14.17 -14.22
N VAL A 166 16.17 -15.43 -13.86
CA VAL A 166 16.85 -15.90 -12.63
C VAL A 166 18.36 -15.90 -12.87
N LEU A 167 19.07 -15.03 -12.16
CA LEU A 167 20.53 -14.90 -12.34
C LEU A 167 21.31 -15.82 -11.40
N SER A 168 20.90 -15.87 -10.13
CA SER A 168 21.56 -16.68 -9.13
C SER A 168 20.59 -17.06 -7.99
N ILE A 169 20.96 -18.10 -7.25
CA ILE A 169 20.28 -18.53 -6.03
C ILE A 169 21.37 -18.70 -4.95
N THR A 170 21.16 -18.09 -3.80
CA THR A 170 22.09 -18.17 -2.67
C THR A 170 21.36 -18.53 -1.37
N ASN A 171 22.09 -19.01 -0.38
CA ASN A 171 21.59 -19.11 0.98
C ASN A 171 21.34 -17.69 1.57
N ILE A 172 20.51 -17.62 2.62
CA ILE A 172 20.20 -16.35 3.28
C ILE A 172 21.46 -15.65 3.80
N ASP A 173 22.44 -16.40 4.28
CA ASP A 173 23.75 -15.89 4.76
C ASP A 173 24.69 -15.42 3.63
N GLY A 174 24.31 -15.61 2.38
CA GLY A 174 25.07 -15.22 1.20
C GLY A 174 26.02 -16.30 0.68
N THR A 175 26.10 -17.47 1.32
CA THR A 175 26.89 -18.59 0.82
C THR A 175 26.24 -19.21 -0.43
N ASN A 176 27.03 -19.92 -1.22
CA ASN A 176 26.53 -20.59 -2.41
C ASN A 176 25.47 -21.65 -2.06
N PHE A 177 24.46 -21.75 -2.89
CA PHE A 177 23.49 -22.84 -2.88
C PHE A 177 23.90 -23.87 -3.93
N ASP A 178 24.04 -25.14 -3.54
CA ASP A 178 24.50 -26.22 -4.43
C ASP A 178 23.43 -26.69 -5.42
N GLY A 179 22.19 -26.16 -5.33
CA GLY A 179 21.10 -26.46 -6.24
C GLY A 179 20.94 -25.41 -7.34
N GLU A 180 20.31 -25.81 -8.44
CA GLU A 180 20.05 -24.92 -9.59
C GLU A 180 18.65 -24.30 -9.57
N LYS A 181 17.74 -24.82 -8.72
CA LYS A 181 16.32 -24.39 -8.69
C LYS A 181 15.73 -24.46 -7.28
N VAL A 182 14.74 -23.59 -7.04
CA VAL A 182 13.87 -23.58 -5.86
C VAL A 182 12.41 -23.33 -6.30
N VAL A 183 11.46 -23.72 -5.46
CA VAL A 183 10.04 -23.49 -5.69
C VAL A 183 9.56 -22.26 -4.92
N SER A 184 8.48 -21.63 -5.37
CA SER A 184 7.83 -20.53 -4.67
C SER A 184 7.20 -21.03 -3.36
N ASP A 185 7.21 -20.20 -2.31
CA ASP A 185 6.52 -20.52 -1.05
C ASP A 185 4.99 -20.50 -1.16
N TYR A 186 4.45 -19.91 -2.24
CA TYR A 186 3.00 -19.72 -2.44
C TYR A 186 2.42 -20.59 -3.58
N ASP A 187 3.26 -21.08 -4.47
CA ASP A 187 2.85 -21.91 -5.62
C ASP A 187 3.95 -22.92 -5.94
N GLU A 188 3.73 -24.16 -5.55
CA GLU A 188 4.69 -25.28 -5.76
C GLU A 188 4.99 -25.56 -7.24
N MET A 189 4.13 -25.10 -8.15
CA MET A 189 4.35 -25.22 -9.59
C MET A 189 5.21 -24.10 -10.16
N PHE A 190 5.41 -23.00 -9.39
CA PHE A 190 6.23 -21.88 -9.83
C PHE A 190 7.67 -22.08 -9.39
N VAL A 191 8.55 -22.36 -10.35
CA VAL A 191 9.95 -22.74 -10.12
C VAL A 191 10.90 -21.62 -10.55
N TYR A 192 11.82 -21.29 -9.69
CA TYR A 192 12.99 -20.42 -9.98
C TYR A 192 14.17 -21.31 -10.32
N GLU A 193 14.64 -21.29 -11.57
CA GLU A 193 15.79 -22.07 -12.06
C GLU A 193 16.81 -21.11 -12.68
N VAL A 194 18.08 -21.23 -12.28
CA VAL A 194 19.16 -20.35 -12.73
C VAL A 194 19.29 -20.37 -14.26
N GLY A 195 19.38 -19.19 -14.86
CA GLY A 195 19.45 -18.99 -16.30
C GLY A 195 18.10 -19.03 -17.03
N LYS A 196 16.99 -19.29 -16.36
CA LYS A 196 15.67 -19.32 -16.98
C LYS A 196 14.93 -18.00 -16.81
N THR A 197 14.12 -17.68 -17.83
CA THR A 197 13.10 -16.63 -17.74
C THR A 197 11.85 -17.23 -17.07
N ILE A 198 11.34 -16.51 -16.09
CA ILE A 198 10.08 -16.81 -15.40
C ILE A 198 9.07 -15.72 -15.74
N SER A 199 7.80 -16.06 -15.90
CA SER A 199 6.74 -15.10 -16.22
C SER A 199 5.42 -15.48 -15.56
N VAL A 200 4.53 -14.52 -15.44
CA VAL A 200 3.14 -14.69 -15.01
C VAL A 200 2.21 -14.09 -16.06
N ASP A 201 1.23 -14.88 -16.51
CA ASP A 201 0.30 -14.46 -17.56
C ASP A 201 -0.80 -13.53 -17.06
N ASN A 202 -1.09 -13.57 -15.76
CA ASN A 202 -2.18 -12.84 -15.10
C ASN A 202 -1.67 -11.63 -14.30
N PHE A 203 -0.57 -10.98 -14.75
CA PHE A 203 -0.04 -9.81 -14.06
C PHE A 203 -1.12 -8.75 -13.87
N ASN A 204 -1.30 -8.29 -12.63
CA ASN A 204 -2.26 -7.25 -12.31
C ASN A 204 -1.60 -5.88 -12.43
N ASP A 205 -2.06 -5.05 -13.36
CA ASP A 205 -1.54 -3.70 -13.60
C ASP A 205 -1.95 -2.69 -12.51
N ASN A 206 -2.97 -3.01 -11.69
CA ASN A 206 -3.38 -2.13 -10.61
C ASN A 206 -2.28 -2.09 -9.54
N ARG A 207 -1.54 -0.99 -9.49
CA ARG A 207 -0.41 -0.80 -8.59
C ARG A 207 -0.80 -0.80 -7.11
N TRP A 208 -2.03 -0.42 -6.81
CA TRP A 208 -2.53 -0.29 -5.45
C TRP A 208 -2.92 -1.63 -4.82
N LYS A 209 -3.03 -2.70 -5.61
CA LYS A 209 -3.21 -4.07 -5.13
C LYS A 209 -1.87 -4.76 -4.95
N GLU A 210 -1.15 -4.46 -3.87
CA GLU A 210 0.23 -4.94 -3.65
C GLU A 210 0.38 -6.45 -3.61
N CYS A 211 -0.58 -7.17 -3.04
CA CYS A 211 -0.57 -8.63 -2.91
C CYS A 211 -1.25 -9.35 -4.08
N SER A 212 -1.38 -8.72 -5.24
CA SER A 212 -1.98 -9.36 -6.43
C SER A 212 -0.95 -10.08 -7.30
N ALA A 213 -1.43 -10.69 -8.38
CA ALA A 213 -0.63 -11.54 -9.26
C ALA A 213 0.61 -10.81 -9.83
N GLY A 214 1.75 -11.47 -9.76
CA GLY A 214 3.05 -10.97 -10.18
C GLY A 214 4.21 -11.67 -9.49
N ILE A 215 5.41 -11.52 -10.03
CA ILE A 215 6.64 -11.95 -9.38
C ILE A 215 7.03 -10.84 -8.41
N HIS A 216 6.84 -11.07 -7.11
CA HIS A 216 7.18 -10.09 -6.07
C HIS A 216 8.68 -10.12 -5.78
N PHE A 217 9.28 -8.93 -5.62
CA PHE A 217 10.70 -8.75 -5.36
C PHE A 217 10.98 -7.46 -4.57
N PHE A 218 12.21 -7.29 -4.12
CA PHE A 218 12.74 -6.10 -3.48
C PHE A 218 13.94 -5.57 -4.28
N LEU A 219 14.26 -4.29 -4.13
CA LEU A 219 15.40 -3.68 -4.83
C LEU A 219 16.74 -4.01 -4.19
N THR A 220 16.74 -4.38 -2.92
CA THR A 220 17.97 -4.78 -2.22
C THR A 220 17.85 -6.18 -1.65
N ARG A 221 19.01 -6.85 -1.56
CA ARG A 221 19.10 -8.18 -0.96
C ARG A 221 18.65 -8.17 0.51
N ASP A 222 19.03 -7.12 1.26
CA ASP A 222 18.69 -6.99 2.68
C ASP A 222 17.19 -6.89 2.93
N GLU A 223 16.47 -6.17 2.07
CA GLU A 223 15.01 -6.12 2.12
C GLU A 223 14.39 -7.50 1.91
N ALA A 224 14.87 -8.25 0.92
CA ALA A 224 14.40 -9.61 0.66
C ALA A 224 14.71 -10.58 1.83
N VAL A 225 15.85 -10.44 2.49
CA VAL A 225 16.23 -11.26 3.65
C VAL A 225 15.29 -11.02 4.83
N ARG A 226 14.95 -9.75 5.10
CA ARG A 226 14.11 -9.37 6.25
C ARG A 226 12.63 -9.69 6.06
N TYR A 227 12.19 -9.85 4.83
CA TYR A 227 10.82 -10.23 4.49
C TYR A 227 10.59 -11.72 4.71
#